data_18f976eff3b1c73a547a66cb8e8e9102
#
_entry.id   18f976eff3b1c73a547a66cb8e8e9102
#
_cell.length_a   1.000
_cell.length_b   1.000
_cell.length_c   1.000
_cell.angle_alpha   90.00
_cell.angle_beta   90.00
_cell.angle_gamma   90.00
#
_symmetry.space_group_name_H-M   'P 1'
#
loop_
_entity.id
_entity.type
_entity.pdbx_description
1 polymer ?
#
loop_
_entity_poly.entity_id
_entity_poly.type
_entity_poly.pdbx_seq_one_letter_code
_entity_poly.pdbx_strand_id
1 'polypeptide(L)'
;MKKKNIILFLLTLTSMMCQAQIKAEVSEAVELMSILSRTAGFEEYSKDMAGQYTKDTEEWFKPYKQHPIIPYYQEIRSKYGIGYEKVMNMAVHLEIAKGKVKLIGDRAELNNGWQNVNLDEFITLLNKFYSDTRFHKFFEQHSSFYAEGIKEFENNIMSMFHQDWYNQFYGTEASEQFHVIIGFTYGDNNNGVHRQLEGKPKESFAIMGYWINRTTGDATLLIHEFNHSFVNPLLDNAANHAMMEKVGTKLFQFSQPAMERQAYNSWEIVINESIVRAAVYIYLKDYNLVSRGTVYFMLEEVWHKGFQWMPELVTCLRTYAAQRDKYKTLNDYYPEIAKCLAQYLNNEGNRLQNALR
;
A
#
# COMPACT_ATOMS: atom_id res chain seq x y z
N MET A 1 -35.86 55.71 -28.57
CA MET A 1 -35.38 54.90 -27.37
C MET A 1 -34.96 53.54 -27.86
N LYS A 2 -33.65 53.29 -27.97
CA LYS A 2 -33.12 51.99 -28.39
C LYS A 2 -32.74 51.17 -27.09
N LYS A 3 -33.43 50.06 -26.88
CA LYS A 3 -33.09 49.11 -25.78
C LYS A 3 -31.82 48.37 -26.17
N LYS A 4 -30.75 48.52 -25.35
CA LYS A 4 -29.55 47.71 -25.43
C LYS A 4 -29.78 46.41 -24.64
N ASN A 5 -29.79 45.29 -25.34
CA ASN A 5 -29.76 43.99 -24.71
C ASN A 5 -28.30 43.70 -24.26
N ILE A 6 -28.09 43.64 -22.97
CA ILE A 6 -26.81 43.17 -22.38
C ILE A 6 -26.92 41.65 -22.27
N ILE A 7 -26.18 40.94 -23.11
CA ILE A 7 -25.99 39.48 -23.00
C ILE A 7 -24.90 39.26 -21.94
N LEU A 8 -25.33 38.76 -20.80
CA LEU A 8 -24.43 38.36 -19.70
C LEU A 8 -23.84 36.97 -20.05
N PHE A 9 -22.59 36.94 -20.47
CA PHE A 9 -21.85 35.69 -20.71
C PHE A 9 -21.41 35.16 -19.32
N LEU A 10 -22.13 34.17 -18.78
CA LEU A 10 -21.65 33.41 -17.62
C LEU A 10 -20.52 32.49 -18.09
N LEU A 11 -19.27 32.90 -17.84
CA LEU A 11 -18.12 32.02 -17.89
C LEU A 11 -18.18 31.11 -16.67
N THR A 12 -18.69 29.91 -16.84
CA THR A 12 -18.46 28.81 -15.89
C THR A 12 -16.98 28.42 -15.98
N LEU A 13 -16.16 28.96 -15.10
CA LEU A 13 -14.85 28.40 -14.82
C LEU A 13 -15.08 27.03 -14.18
N THR A 14 -15.06 25.99 -14.99
CA THR A 14 -14.75 24.65 -14.49
C THR A 14 -13.28 24.68 -14.05
N SER A 15 -13.05 24.84 -12.75
CA SER A 15 -11.73 24.55 -12.17
C SER A 15 -11.48 23.06 -12.40
N MET A 16 -10.77 22.72 -13.48
CA MET A 16 -10.05 21.45 -13.54
C MET A 16 -9.03 21.53 -12.39
N MET A 17 -9.36 20.91 -11.27
CA MET A 17 -8.35 20.55 -10.27
C MET A 17 -7.44 19.55 -10.99
N CYS A 18 -6.34 20.06 -11.54
CA CYS A 18 -5.25 19.22 -12.00
C CYS A 18 -4.73 18.51 -10.74
N GLN A 19 -5.16 17.28 -10.54
CA GLN A 19 -4.64 16.45 -9.45
C GLN A 19 -3.14 16.32 -9.72
N ALA A 20 -2.30 16.80 -8.82
CA ALA A 20 -0.86 16.76 -9.00
C ALA A 20 -0.44 15.29 -9.20
N GLN A 21 0.36 15.05 -10.24
CA GLN A 21 0.89 13.71 -10.50
C GLN A 21 1.64 13.22 -9.28
N ILE A 22 1.31 12.04 -8.80
CA ILE A 22 2.02 11.38 -7.69
C ILE A 22 3.47 11.14 -8.12
N LYS A 23 4.40 11.57 -7.28
CA LYS A 23 5.84 11.40 -7.50
C LYS A 23 6.44 10.53 -6.40
N ALA A 24 7.50 9.82 -6.75
CA ALA A 24 8.30 9.13 -5.76
C ALA A 24 9.15 10.10 -4.95
N GLU A 25 9.28 9.84 -3.67
CA GLU A 25 10.09 10.66 -2.75
C GLU A 25 10.87 9.77 -1.78
N VAL A 26 11.81 10.38 -1.07
CA VAL A 26 12.57 9.74 0.01
C VAL A 26 12.21 10.42 1.32
N SER A 27 11.94 9.64 2.34
CA SER A 27 11.59 10.12 3.67
C SER A 27 12.74 9.85 4.64
N GLU A 28 13.24 10.90 5.29
CA GLU A 28 14.27 10.77 6.33
C GLU A 28 13.78 9.90 7.51
N ALA A 29 12.48 9.95 7.82
CA ALA A 29 11.89 9.14 8.87
C ALA A 29 11.82 7.63 8.48
N VAL A 30 11.54 7.34 7.22
CA VAL A 30 11.56 5.97 6.69
C VAL A 30 12.97 5.41 6.71
N GLU A 31 13.97 6.18 6.25
CA GLU A 31 15.38 5.77 6.32
C GLU A 31 15.85 5.61 7.78
N LEU A 32 15.45 6.50 8.68
CA LEU A 32 15.79 6.42 10.11
C LEU A 32 15.30 5.10 10.72
N MET A 33 14.03 4.76 10.49
CA MET A 33 13.45 3.54 11.06
C MET A 33 14.01 2.28 10.38
N SER A 34 14.28 2.32 9.08
CA SER A 34 14.89 1.22 8.34
C SER A 34 16.33 0.96 8.81
N ILE A 35 17.13 2.01 8.92
CA ILE A 35 18.53 1.92 9.38
C ILE A 35 18.61 1.49 10.86
N LEU A 36 17.72 2.00 11.71
CA LEU A 36 17.62 1.53 13.10
C LEU A 36 17.32 0.04 13.14
N SER A 37 16.35 -0.43 12.35
CA SER A 37 15.97 -1.85 12.28
C SER A 37 17.13 -2.71 11.77
N ARG A 38 17.85 -2.27 10.74
CA ARG A 38 19.06 -2.90 10.23
C ARG A 38 20.15 -2.96 11.31
N THR A 39 20.40 -1.86 12.01
CA THR A 39 21.41 -1.77 13.08
C THR A 39 21.07 -2.68 14.25
N ALA A 40 19.78 -2.87 14.55
CA ALA A 40 19.26 -3.79 15.56
C ALA A 40 19.28 -5.27 15.11
N GLY A 41 19.63 -5.55 13.84
CA GLY A 41 19.75 -6.90 13.30
C GLY A 41 18.42 -7.52 12.89
N PHE A 42 17.44 -6.73 12.50
CA PHE A 42 16.18 -7.24 11.94
C PHE A 42 16.46 -7.83 10.56
N GLU A 43 16.16 -9.10 10.37
CA GLU A 43 16.55 -9.87 9.19
C GLU A 43 15.95 -9.25 7.90
N GLU A 44 14.68 -8.86 7.93
CA GLU A 44 13.98 -8.27 6.82
C GLU A 44 14.55 -6.92 6.35
N TYR A 45 15.34 -6.23 7.20
CA TYR A 45 16.04 -4.98 6.90
C TYR A 45 17.53 -5.19 6.58
N SER A 46 18.03 -6.42 6.65
CA SER A 46 19.47 -6.72 6.57
C SER A 46 19.95 -7.07 5.15
N LYS A 47 19.07 -7.06 4.15
CA LYS A 47 19.41 -7.36 2.77
C LYS A 47 20.26 -6.27 2.13
N ASP A 48 21.24 -6.67 1.30
CA ASP A 48 22.06 -5.75 0.52
C ASP A 48 21.41 -5.52 -0.85
N MET A 49 20.63 -4.46 -0.97
CA MET A 49 19.91 -4.13 -2.19
C MET A 49 20.38 -2.81 -2.81
N ALA A 50 21.05 -1.95 -2.06
CA ALA A 50 21.45 -0.60 -2.47
C ALA A 50 22.97 -0.44 -2.67
N GLY A 51 23.72 -1.54 -2.78
CA GLY A 51 25.12 -1.56 -3.17
C GLY A 51 26.03 -0.72 -2.28
N GLN A 52 26.63 0.37 -2.81
CA GLN A 52 27.53 1.20 -2.02
C GLN A 52 26.83 1.88 -0.85
N TYR A 53 25.59 2.32 -1.01
CA TYR A 53 24.80 2.92 0.06
C TYR A 53 24.59 1.97 1.26
N THR A 54 24.37 0.68 0.97
CA THR A 54 24.31 -0.33 2.02
C THR A 54 25.62 -0.43 2.81
N LYS A 55 26.76 -0.40 2.12
CA LYS A 55 28.11 -0.46 2.77
C LYS A 55 28.38 0.78 3.61
N ASP A 56 28.06 1.96 3.06
CA ASP A 56 28.21 3.24 3.77
C ASP A 56 27.34 3.25 5.03
N THR A 57 26.11 2.73 4.94
CA THR A 57 25.20 2.58 6.08
C THR A 57 25.82 1.67 7.15
N GLU A 58 26.32 0.52 6.75
CA GLU A 58 26.92 -0.44 7.71
C GLU A 58 28.16 0.12 8.39
N GLU A 59 29.02 0.80 7.63
CA GLU A 59 30.24 1.42 8.18
C GLU A 59 29.89 2.56 9.15
N TRP A 60 28.98 3.46 8.76
CA TRP A 60 28.57 4.60 9.58
C TRP A 60 27.92 4.19 10.89
N PHE A 61 27.01 3.21 10.86
CA PHE A 61 26.22 2.82 12.02
C PHE A 61 26.87 1.68 12.84
N LYS A 62 27.96 1.07 12.37
CA LYS A 62 28.68 0.03 13.10
C LYS A 62 29.05 0.38 14.55
N PRO A 63 29.51 1.61 14.87
CA PRO A 63 29.84 2.00 16.25
C PRO A 63 28.61 2.03 17.18
N TYR A 64 27.41 2.10 16.62
CA TYR A 64 26.17 2.31 17.36
C TYR A 64 25.35 1.01 17.59
N LYS A 65 25.91 -0.15 17.26
CA LYS A 65 25.27 -1.45 17.53
C LYS A 65 25.03 -1.75 19.02
N GLN A 66 25.67 -1.00 19.91
CA GLN A 66 25.47 -1.06 21.37
C GLN A 66 24.76 0.20 21.91
N HIS A 67 24.20 1.05 21.06
CA HIS A 67 23.44 2.22 21.49
C HIS A 67 22.20 1.80 22.32
N PRO A 68 21.83 2.55 23.39
CA PRO A 68 20.75 2.15 24.31
C PRO A 68 19.42 1.80 23.65
N ILE A 69 19.08 2.38 22.50
CA ILE A 69 17.88 2.04 21.78
C ILE A 69 17.89 0.60 21.23
N ILE A 70 19.05 0.04 20.91
CA ILE A 70 19.14 -1.25 20.23
C ILE A 70 18.55 -2.39 21.09
N PRO A 71 19.01 -2.65 22.33
CA PRO A 71 18.41 -3.69 23.17
C PRO A 71 16.93 -3.40 23.47
N TYR A 72 16.56 -2.14 23.68
CA TYR A 72 15.17 -1.76 23.88
C TYR A 72 14.31 -2.09 22.65
N TYR A 73 14.79 -1.79 21.44
CA TYR A 73 14.07 -2.03 20.20
C TYR A 73 13.95 -3.54 19.90
N GLN A 74 14.97 -4.31 20.20
CA GLN A 74 14.94 -5.78 20.11
C GLN A 74 13.92 -6.38 21.11
N GLU A 75 13.85 -5.85 22.33
CA GLU A 75 12.87 -6.27 23.34
C GLU A 75 11.43 -6.03 22.87
N ILE A 76 11.11 -4.78 22.43
CA ILE A 76 9.75 -4.47 21.97
C ILE A 76 9.38 -5.25 20.71
N ARG A 77 10.35 -5.53 19.81
CA ARG A 77 10.12 -6.43 18.67
C ARG A 77 9.68 -7.81 19.14
N SER A 78 10.44 -8.41 20.02
CA SER A 78 10.16 -9.76 20.54
C SER A 78 8.83 -9.82 21.27
N LYS A 79 8.54 -8.81 22.09
CA LYS A 79 7.36 -8.79 22.96
C LYS A 79 6.06 -8.43 22.22
N TYR A 80 6.13 -7.52 21.27
CA TYR A 80 4.94 -6.95 20.61
C TYR A 80 4.90 -7.19 19.10
N GLY A 81 5.83 -7.98 18.57
CA GLY A 81 5.87 -8.32 17.15
C GLY A 81 6.13 -7.12 16.24
N ILE A 82 6.98 -6.16 16.67
CA ILE A 82 7.35 -5.02 15.84
C ILE A 82 8.30 -5.48 14.74
N GLY A 83 7.88 -5.36 13.49
CA GLY A 83 8.65 -5.74 12.30
C GLY A 83 7.87 -5.37 11.03
N TYR A 84 8.46 -5.55 9.87
CA TYR A 84 7.83 -5.35 8.57
C TYR A 84 7.03 -4.02 8.48
N GLU A 85 5.76 -4.08 8.09
CA GLU A 85 4.87 -2.93 7.95
C GLU A 85 4.69 -2.10 9.24
N LYS A 86 4.85 -2.72 10.42
CA LYS A 86 4.72 -2.01 11.70
C LYS A 86 5.83 -0.97 11.89
N VAL A 87 7.03 -1.26 11.40
CA VAL A 87 8.14 -0.30 11.42
C VAL A 87 7.81 0.89 10.54
N MET A 88 7.24 0.66 9.37
CA MET A 88 6.86 1.71 8.43
C MET A 88 5.63 2.48 8.91
N ASN A 89 4.69 1.81 9.58
CA ASN A 89 3.58 2.50 10.24
C ASN A 89 4.09 3.52 11.28
N MET A 90 5.09 3.17 12.09
CA MET A 90 5.76 4.15 12.96
C MET A 90 6.45 5.25 12.15
N ALA A 91 7.20 4.89 11.10
CA ALA A 91 7.96 5.85 10.30
C ALA A 91 7.09 6.98 9.73
N VAL A 92 5.90 6.66 9.20
CA VAL A 92 4.99 7.68 8.66
C VAL A 92 4.32 8.53 9.74
N HIS A 93 4.35 8.10 11.02
CA HIS A 93 3.90 8.88 12.16
C HIS A 93 5.03 9.68 12.84
N LEU A 94 6.21 9.74 12.21
CA LEU A 94 7.32 10.57 12.70
C LEU A 94 7.47 11.83 11.85
N GLU A 95 7.62 12.97 12.51
CA GLU A 95 8.06 14.22 11.92
C GLU A 95 9.49 14.53 12.38
N ILE A 96 10.37 14.80 11.42
CA ILE A 96 11.74 15.26 11.70
C ILE A 96 11.81 16.75 11.39
N ALA A 97 11.91 17.56 12.42
CA ALA A 97 11.98 19.01 12.28
C ALA A 97 12.99 19.61 13.25
N LYS A 98 13.84 20.52 12.75
CA LYS A 98 14.87 21.23 13.55
C LYS A 98 15.76 20.26 14.34
N GLY A 99 16.15 19.14 13.73
CA GLY A 99 17.02 18.14 14.35
C GLY A 99 16.36 17.31 15.47
N LYS A 100 15.04 17.25 15.50
CA LYS A 100 14.26 16.46 16.47
C LYS A 100 13.25 15.59 15.77
N VAL A 101 13.12 14.38 16.29
CA VAL A 101 12.10 13.40 15.89
C VAL A 101 10.92 13.53 16.84
N LYS A 102 9.73 13.67 16.29
CA LYS A 102 8.47 13.77 17.06
C LYS A 102 7.47 12.77 16.51
N LEU A 103 6.71 12.17 17.41
CA LEU A 103 5.51 11.43 17.03
C LEU A 103 4.39 12.43 16.68
N ILE A 104 3.73 12.23 15.55
CA ILE A 104 2.59 13.03 15.09
C ILE A 104 1.38 12.12 14.87
N GLY A 105 0.18 12.70 14.87
CA GLY A 105 -1.07 11.96 14.76
C GLY A 105 -1.52 11.33 16.09
N ASP A 106 -2.62 10.59 16.03
CA ASP A 106 -3.16 9.90 17.19
C ASP A 106 -2.40 8.58 17.45
N ARG A 107 -2.05 8.33 18.70
CA ARG A 107 -1.44 7.05 19.12
C ARG A 107 -2.35 5.84 18.84
N ALA A 108 -3.67 6.04 18.81
CA ALA A 108 -4.63 5.01 18.46
C ALA A 108 -4.54 4.57 16.98
N GLU A 109 -3.99 5.40 16.09
CA GLU A 109 -3.76 5.11 14.68
C GLU A 109 -2.54 4.19 14.46
N LEU A 110 -1.68 4.08 15.48
CA LEU A 110 -0.54 3.18 15.39
C LEU A 110 -1.00 1.72 15.41
N ASN A 111 -0.31 0.90 14.63
CA ASN A 111 -0.53 -0.54 14.58
C ASN A 111 -0.50 -1.17 15.99
N ASN A 112 -1.32 -2.21 16.20
CA ASN A 112 -1.53 -2.87 17.50
C ASN A 112 -0.26 -3.18 18.30
N GLY A 113 0.86 -3.49 17.62
CA GLY A 113 2.14 -3.70 18.30
C GLY A 113 2.60 -2.45 19.06
N TRP A 114 2.56 -1.30 18.42
CA TRP A 114 3.02 -0.03 18.95
C TRP A 114 2.13 0.52 20.07
N GLN A 115 0.86 0.21 20.08
CA GLN A 115 -0.09 0.66 21.13
C GLN A 115 0.31 0.15 22.53
N ASN A 116 1.07 -0.95 22.59
CA ASN A 116 1.54 -1.56 23.83
C ASN A 116 2.95 -1.09 24.25
N VAL A 117 3.61 -0.26 23.44
CA VAL A 117 4.97 0.24 23.68
C VAL A 117 4.92 1.51 24.52
N ASN A 118 5.90 1.72 25.41
CA ASN A 118 6.15 3.02 26.00
C ASN A 118 6.72 3.98 24.93
N LEU A 119 5.81 4.66 24.22
CA LEU A 119 6.16 5.52 23.10
C LEU A 119 7.03 6.72 23.50
N ASP A 120 6.84 7.26 24.71
CA ASP A 120 7.62 8.41 25.19
C ASP A 120 9.10 8.01 25.40
N GLU A 121 9.33 6.81 25.93
CA GLU A 121 10.67 6.24 26.07
C GLU A 121 11.28 5.91 24.69
N PHE A 122 10.50 5.27 23.81
CA PHE A 122 10.95 4.97 22.44
C PHE A 122 11.39 6.24 21.70
N ILE A 123 10.55 7.29 21.70
CA ILE A 123 10.86 8.57 21.02
C ILE A 123 12.06 9.28 21.68
N THR A 124 12.21 9.18 23.01
CA THR A 124 13.38 9.71 23.71
C THR A 124 14.67 9.01 23.26
N LEU A 125 14.66 7.70 23.21
CA LEU A 125 15.81 6.89 22.76
C LEU A 125 16.08 7.08 21.26
N LEU A 126 15.03 7.22 20.45
CA LEU A 126 15.15 7.49 19.01
C LEU A 126 15.79 8.84 18.75
N ASN A 127 15.39 9.89 19.48
CA ASN A 127 16.04 11.21 19.39
C ASN A 127 17.52 11.16 19.79
N LYS A 128 17.85 10.38 20.82
CA LYS A 128 19.24 10.18 21.22
C LYS A 128 20.03 9.46 20.12
N PHE A 129 19.48 8.41 19.52
CA PHE A 129 20.10 7.71 18.39
C PHE A 129 20.30 8.65 17.19
N TYR A 130 19.26 9.39 16.80
CA TYR A 130 19.31 10.35 15.72
C TYR A 130 20.43 11.39 15.91
N SER A 131 20.55 11.94 17.12
CA SER A 131 21.58 12.92 17.47
C SER A 131 22.98 12.30 17.54
N ASP A 132 23.15 11.21 18.28
CA ASP A 132 24.45 10.59 18.53
C ASP A 132 25.08 10.06 17.24
N THR A 133 24.26 9.49 16.36
CA THR A 133 24.70 8.99 15.04
C THR A 133 24.92 10.10 14.02
N ARG A 134 24.50 11.34 14.32
CA ARG A 134 24.44 12.43 13.34
C ARG A 134 23.65 12.03 12.10
N PHE A 135 22.49 11.42 12.32
CA PHE A 135 21.68 10.81 11.25
C PHE A 135 21.42 11.76 10.09
N HIS A 136 20.98 12.98 10.37
CA HIS A 136 20.72 13.99 9.34
C HIS A 136 21.92 14.23 8.43
N LYS A 137 23.13 14.30 9.01
CA LYS A 137 24.36 14.47 8.22
C LYS A 137 24.58 13.27 7.28
N PHE A 138 24.37 12.05 7.77
CA PHE A 138 24.44 10.84 6.92
C PHE A 138 23.42 10.92 5.80
N PHE A 139 22.18 11.28 6.11
CA PHE A 139 21.09 11.41 5.14
C PHE A 139 21.41 12.49 4.08
N GLU A 140 21.84 13.68 4.48
CA GLU A 140 22.22 14.75 3.54
C GLU A 140 23.38 14.37 2.62
N GLN A 141 24.38 13.65 3.14
CA GLN A 141 25.54 13.23 2.36
C GLN A 141 25.19 12.27 1.21
N HIS A 142 24.04 11.61 1.29
CA HIS A 142 23.55 10.70 0.27
C HIS A 142 22.46 11.30 -0.64
N SER A 143 22.23 12.62 -0.57
CA SER A 143 21.18 13.30 -1.35
C SER A 143 21.29 13.08 -2.85
N SER A 144 22.50 13.03 -3.41
CA SER A 144 22.72 12.73 -4.84
C SER A 144 22.33 11.29 -5.19
N PHE A 145 22.67 10.32 -4.33
CA PHE A 145 22.27 8.93 -4.49
C PHE A 145 20.75 8.78 -4.46
N TYR A 146 20.06 9.45 -3.55
CA TYR A 146 18.61 9.47 -3.49
C TYR A 146 17.99 10.07 -4.76
N ALA A 147 18.54 11.18 -5.25
CA ALA A 147 18.05 11.81 -6.47
C ALA A 147 18.18 10.90 -7.70
N GLU A 148 19.29 10.17 -7.82
CA GLU A 148 19.48 9.17 -8.87
C GLU A 148 18.51 8.01 -8.73
N GLY A 149 18.33 7.48 -7.53
CA GLY A 149 17.40 6.38 -7.25
C GLY A 149 15.94 6.78 -7.49
N ILE A 150 15.52 8.00 -7.12
CA ILE A 150 14.19 8.54 -7.46
C ILE A 150 14.00 8.56 -8.97
N LYS A 151 14.97 9.12 -9.71
CA LYS A 151 14.90 9.19 -11.17
C LYS A 151 14.81 7.80 -11.81
N GLU A 152 15.57 6.85 -11.32
CA GLU A 152 15.52 5.45 -11.77
C GLU A 152 14.15 4.82 -11.48
N PHE A 153 13.62 5.02 -10.28
CA PHE A 153 12.30 4.52 -9.88
C PHE A 153 11.17 5.16 -10.69
N GLU A 154 11.22 6.46 -10.92
CA GLU A 154 10.24 7.16 -11.76
C GLU A 154 10.24 6.63 -13.20
N ASN A 155 11.40 6.41 -13.78
CA ASN A 155 11.51 5.88 -15.13
C ASN A 155 11.06 4.42 -15.25
N ASN A 156 11.35 3.59 -14.26
CA ASN A 156 11.16 2.14 -14.35
C ASN A 156 9.83 1.66 -13.72
N ILE A 157 9.32 2.37 -12.71
CA ILE A 157 8.12 1.97 -11.96
C ILE A 157 6.98 2.95 -12.20
N MET A 158 7.19 4.25 -11.91
CA MET A 158 6.14 5.26 -12.01
C MET A 158 5.67 5.49 -13.45
N SER A 159 6.52 5.24 -14.44
CA SER A 159 6.13 5.27 -15.86
C SER A 159 5.04 4.27 -16.24
N MET A 160 4.85 3.23 -15.43
CA MET A 160 3.79 2.22 -15.56
C MET A 160 2.55 2.53 -14.70
N PHE A 161 2.60 3.62 -13.92
CA PHE A 161 1.53 4.01 -13.03
C PHE A 161 0.66 5.11 -13.65
N HIS A 162 -0.59 4.76 -13.98
CA HIS A 162 -1.56 5.63 -14.65
C HIS A 162 -2.69 6.01 -13.68
N GLN A 163 -2.53 7.12 -12.98
CA GLN A 163 -3.46 7.59 -11.95
C GLN A 163 -4.90 7.74 -12.45
N ASP A 164 -5.09 8.21 -13.68
CA ASP A 164 -6.42 8.45 -14.26
C ASP A 164 -7.25 7.17 -14.42
N TRP A 165 -6.58 6.02 -14.56
CA TRP A 165 -7.28 4.73 -14.68
C TRP A 165 -8.16 4.45 -13.47
N TYR A 166 -7.70 4.79 -12.27
CA TYR A 166 -8.44 4.53 -11.04
C TYR A 166 -9.75 5.30 -10.99
N ASN A 167 -9.71 6.61 -11.25
CA ASN A 167 -10.92 7.42 -11.28
C ASN A 167 -11.90 6.93 -12.38
N GLN A 168 -11.38 6.52 -13.52
CA GLN A 168 -12.17 5.96 -14.60
C GLN A 168 -12.75 4.59 -14.24
N PHE A 169 -11.94 3.70 -13.66
CA PHE A 169 -12.38 2.35 -13.32
C PHE A 169 -13.34 2.35 -12.14
N TYR A 170 -13.01 3.03 -11.04
CA TYR A 170 -13.85 3.04 -9.84
C TYR A 170 -15.04 4.02 -9.93
N GLY A 171 -14.95 5.04 -10.76
CA GLY A 171 -15.98 6.07 -10.93
C GLY A 171 -16.05 7.07 -9.78
N THR A 172 -15.03 7.10 -8.96
CA THR A 172 -14.85 8.01 -7.83
C THR A 172 -13.41 8.50 -7.81
N GLU A 173 -13.18 9.65 -7.19
CA GLU A 173 -11.83 10.08 -6.85
C GLU A 173 -11.38 9.40 -5.54
N ALA A 174 -10.08 9.23 -5.36
CA ALA A 174 -9.54 8.77 -4.09
C ALA A 174 -9.87 9.78 -2.99
N SER A 175 -10.38 9.29 -1.87
CA SER A 175 -10.64 10.12 -0.68
C SER A 175 -9.37 10.40 0.12
N GLU A 176 -8.27 9.73 -0.22
CA GLU A 176 -6.99 9.75 0.49
C GLU A 176 -5.93 10.48 -0.33
N GLN A 177 -4.96 11.09 0.36
CA GLN A 177 -3.72 11.57 -0.27
C GLN A 177 -2.76 10.40 -0.38
N PHE A 178 -2.20 10.20 -1.57
CA PHE A 178 -1.34 9.06 -1.84
C PHE A 178 0.13 9.49 -1.99
N HIS A 179 1.03 8.78 -1.30
CA HIS A 179 2.46 9.00 -1.27
C HIS A 179 3.20 7.75 -1.71
N VAL A 180 4.27 7.92 -2.48
CA VAL A 180 5.18 6.83 -2.86
C VAL A 180 6.54 7.13 -2.26
N ILE A 181 6.95 6.34 -1.27
CA ILE A 181 8.22 6.51 -0.58
C ILE A 181 9.18 5.39 -0.98
N ILE A 182 10.37 5.76 -1.39
CA ILE A 182 11.45 4.80 -1.65
C ILE A 182 12.24 4.60 -0.37
N GLY A 183 12.34 3.34 0.08
CA GLY A 183 13.16 2.94 1.22
C GLY A 183 14.46 2.29 0.75
N PHE A 184 15.58 3.01 0.80
CA PHE A 184 16.87 2.54 0.29
C PHE A 184 17.51 1.47 1.19
N THR A 185 17.17 1.44 2.46
CA THR A 185 17.58 0.40 3.41
C THR A 185 16.42 -0.53 3.81
N TYR A 186 15.31 -0.46 3.08
CA TYR A 186 14.11 -1.26 3.34
C TYR A 186 14.21 -2.70 2.79
N GLY A 187 15.28 -3.04 2.12
CA GLY A 187 15.47 -4.35 1.49
C GLY A 187 14.53 -4.55 0.31
N ASP A 188 13.99 -5.75 0.19
CA ASP A 188 12.99 -6.11 -0.82
C ASP A 188 11.55 -6.04 -0.29
N ASN A 189 11.36 -5.39 0.86
CA ASN A 189 10.03 -5.20 1.42
C ASN A 189 9.27 -4.11 0.65
N ASN A 190 7.95 -4.24 0.68
CA ASN A 190 7.04 -3.26 0.14
C ASN A 190 5.75 -3.33 0.95
N ASN A 191 5.27 -2.21 1.44
CA ASN A 191 4.08 -2.18 2.29
C ASN A 191 3.26 -0.91 2.09
N GLY A 192 1.94 -1.07 2.15
CA GLY A 192 1.01 0.02 2.32
C GLY A 192 0.81 0.33 3.80
N VAL A 193 0.93 1.61 4.18
CA VAL A 193 0.62 2.07 5.52
C VAL A 193 -0.18 3.38 5.44
N HIS A 194 -0.92 3.67 6.50
CA HIS A 194 -1.81 4.82 6.53
C HIS A 194 -1.49 5.73 7.72
N ARG A 195 -1.87 7.00 7.58
CA ARG A 195 -1.84 7.98 8.66
C ARG A 195 -3.05 8.89 8.53
N GLN A 196 -3.69 9.19 9.67
CA GLN A 196 -4.74 10.18 9.77
C GLN A 196 -4.29 11.30 10.70
N LEU A 197 -4.16 12.50 10.17
CA LEU A 197 -3.90 13.69 10.98
C LEU A 197 -5.21 14.46 11.19
N GLU A 198 -5.40 15.02 12.38
CA GLU A 198 -6.59 15.78 12.72
C GLU A 198 -6.85 16.92 11.70
N GLY A 199 -8.05 16.97 11.18
CA GLY A 199 -8.48 17.98 10.21
C GLY A 199 -7.85 17.88 8.81
N LYS A 200 -7.13 16.80 8.50
CA LYS A 200 -6.57 16.55 7.17
C LYS A 200 -7.19 15.31 6.52
N PRO A 201 -7.14 15.20 5.19
CA PRO A 201 -7.44 13.94 4.53
C PRO A 201 -6.57 12.80 5.06
N LYS A 202 -7.08 11.58 5.01
CA LYS A 202 -6.28 10.38 5.27
C LYS A 202 -5.15 10.29 4.26
N GLU A 203 -3.99 9.86 4.69
CA GLU A 203 -2.79 9.69 3.86
C GLU A 203 -2.47 8.19 3.76
N SER A 204 -2.26 7.74 2.52
CA SER A 204 -1.84 6.37 2.19
C SER A 204 -0.43 6.40 1.61
N PHE A 205 0.44 5.58 2.16
CA PHE A 205 1.85 5.52 1.77
C PHE A 205 2.17 4.14 1.21
N ALA A 206 2.57 4.07 -0.05
CA ALA A 206 3.25 2.91 -0.60
C ALA A 206 4.76 3.06 -0.33
N ILE A 207 5.30 2.28 0.60
CA ILE A 207 6.72 2.28 0.90
C ILE A 207 7.37 1.13 0.16
N MET A 208 8.22 1.48 -0.81
CA MET A 208 8.79 0.57 -1.80
C MET A 208 10.28 0.40 -1.57
N GLY A 209 10.74 -0.84 -1.45
CA GLY A 209 12.17 -1.14 -1.36
C GLY A 209 12.91 -0.81 -2.65
N TYR A 210 14.11 -0.28 -2.51
CA TYR A 210 14.98 0.06 -3.63
C TYR A 210 15.95 -1.07 -3.99
N TRP A 211 16.11 -1.34 -5.28
CA TRP A 211 17.09 -2.27 -5.83
C TRP A 211 17.94 -1.56 -6.85
N ILE A 212 19.23 -1.49 -6.59
CA ILE A 212 20.17 -0.92 -7.54
C ILE A 212 20.17 -1.72 -8.86
N ASN A 213 20.26 -1.02 -10.00
CA ASN A 213 20.24 -1.61 -11.33
C ASN A 213 18.99 -2.44 -11.66
N ARG A 214 17.86 -2.12 -11.05
CA ARG A 214 16.57 -2.71 -11.40
C ARG A 214 16.18 -2.25 -12.81
N THR A 215 16.54 -3.04 -13.83
CA THR A 215 16.30 -2.71 -15.24
C THR A 215 14.86 -2.97 -15.69
N THR A 216 14.14 -3.83 -14.97
CA THR A 216 12.74 -4.13 -15.24
C THR A 216 11.93 -3.81 -14.00
N GLY A 217 11.16 -2.73 -14.06
CA GLY A 217 10.26 -2.36 -13.00
C GLY A 217 9.06 -3.30 -12.96
N ASP A 218 8.62 -3.62 -11.76
CA ASP A 218 7.32 -4.24 -11.50
C ASP A 218 6.50 -3.27 -10.67
N ALA A 219 5.52 -2.63 -11.30
CA ALA A 219 4.61 -1.70 -10.63
C ALA A 219 3.42 -2.41 -9.97
N THR A 220 3.34 -3.74 -10.06
CA THR A 220 2.18 -4.52 -9.60
C THR A 220 1.84 -4.20 -8.15
N LEU A 221 2.85 -4.10 -7.30
CA LEU A 221 2.63 -3.81 -5.89
C LEU A 221 2.18 -2.37 -5.65
N LEU A 222 2.79 -1.38 -6.32
CA LEU A 222 2.34 0.00 -6.27
C LEU A 222 0.88 0.12 -6.72
N ILE A 223 0.54 -0.55 -7.82
CA ILE A 223 -0.83 -0.62 -8.34
C ILE A 223 -1.74 -1.28 -7.31
N HIS A 224 -1.31 -2.34 -6.63
CA HIS A 224 -2.04 -3.05 -5.60
C HIS A 224 -2.36 -2.13 -4.40
N GLU A 225 -1.36 -1.49 -3.84
CA GLU A 225 -1.53 -0.62 -2.68
C GLU A 225 -2.46 0.57 -2.98
N PHE A 226 -2.37 1.13 -4.19
CA PHE A 226 -3.26 2.22 -4.57
C PHE A 226 -4.72 1.78 -4.75
N ASN A 227 -4.96 0.54 -5.18
CA ASN A 227 -6.31 0.00 -5.28
C ASN A 227 -7.02 -0.10 -3.93
N HIS A 228 -6.28 -0.34 -2.82
CA HIS A 228 -6.87 -0.38 -1.49
C HIS A 228 -7.60 0.91 -1.10
N SER A 229 -7.10 2.08 -1.53
CA SER A 229 -7.75 3.38 -1.27
C SER A 229 -9.16 3.49 -1.89
N PHE A 230 -9.46 2.69 -2.91
CA PHE A 230 -10.78 2.65 -3.56
C PHE A 230 -11.64 1.46 -3.10
N VAL A 231 -11.01 0.36 -2.75
CA VAL A 231 -11.71 -0.90 -2.43
C VAL A 231 -12.11 -0.97 -0.96
N ASN A 232 -11.20 -0.63 -0.03
CA ASN A 232 -11.48 -0.74 1.40
C ASN A 232 -12.73 0.03 1.83
N PRO A 233 -12.96 1.29 1.36
CA PRO A 233 -14.17 2.03 1.72
C PRO A 233 -15.48 1.36 1.28
N LEU A 234 -15.45 0.42 0.32
CA LEU A 234 -16.66 -0.29 -0.11
C LEU A 234 -17.22 -1.18 1.00
N LEU A 235 -16.35 -1.84 1.79
CA LEU A 235 -16.76 -2.65 2.94
C LEU A 235 -17.00 -1.83 4.21
N ASP A 236 -16.48 -0.61 4.31
CA ASP A 236 -16.81 0.31 5.40
C ASP A 236 -18.28 0.77 5.32
N ASN A 237 -18.91 0.64 4.16
CA ASN A 237 -20.34 0.85 3.97
C ASN A 237 -21.13 -0.30 4.61
N ALA A 238 -21.93 -0.02 5.65
CA ALA A 238 -22.67 -1.02 6.41
C ALA A 238 -23.62 -1.88 5.55
N ALA A 239 -24.22 -1.34 4.49
CA ALA A 239 -25.10 -2.10 3.61
C ALA A 239 -24.30 -3.10 2.74
N ASN A 240 -23.16 -2.69 2.23
CA ASN A 240 -22.25 -3.57 1.49
C ASN A 240 -21.66 -4.66 2.38
N HIS A 241 -21.26 -4.30 3.60
CA HIS A 241 -20.75 -5.25 4.60
C HIS A 241 -21.78 -6.34 4.89
N ALA A 242 -23.01 -5.96 5.27
CA ALA A 242 -24.08 -6.89 5.57
C ALA A 242 -24.44 -7.80 4.35
N MET A 243 -24.36 -7.24 3.14
CA MET A 243 -24.61 -7.99 1.90
C MET A 243 -23.52 -9.03 1.63
N MET A 244 -22.26 -8.67 1.90
CA MET A 244 -21.10 -9.53 1.59
C MET A 244 -20.80 -10.56 2.68
N GLU A 245 -21.19 -10.33 3.92
CA GLU A 245 -20.82 -11.15 5.09
C GLU A 245 -21.01 -12.65 4.87
N LYS A 246 -22.20 -13.08 4.42
CA LYS A 246 -22.50 -14.50 4.21
C LYS A 246 -21.63 -15.14 3.13
N VAL A 247 -21.36 -14.41 2.06
CA VAL A 247 -20.55 -14.89 0.92
C VAL A 247 -19.09 -14.87 1.31
N GLY A 248 -18.61 -13.77 1.89
CA GLY A 248 -17.24 -13.59 2.33
C GLY A 248 -16.81 -14.63 3.36
N THR A 249 -17.66 -14.87 4.38
CA THR A 249 -17.42 -15.93 5.38
C THR A 249 -17.23 -17.30 4.74
N LYS A 250 -18.08 -17.65 3.76
CA LYS A 250 -17.96 -18.94 3.06
C LYS A 250 -16.71 -19.03 2.18
N LEU A 251 -16.34 -17.95 1.49
CA LEU A 251 -15.10 -17.91 0.70
C LEU A 251 -13.87 -18.04 1.58
N PHE A 252 -13.85 -17.34 2.73
CA PHE A 252 -12.79 -17.48 3.72
C PHE A 252 -12.68 -18.92 4.21
N GLN A 253 -13.77 -19.55 4.65
CA GLN A 253 -13.79 -20.94 5.08
C GLN A 253 -13.33 -21.92 4.00
N PHE A 254 -13.71 -21.68 2.74
CA PHE A 254 -13.35 -22.50 1.59
C PHE A 254 -11.83 -22.48 1.32
N SER A 255 -11.17 -21.35 1.54
CA SER A 255 -9.74 -21.15 1.25
C SER A 255 -8.89 -20.90 2.50
N GLN A 256 -9.43 -21.11 3.70
CA GLN A 256 -8.84 -20.73 4.98
C GLN A 256 -7.35 -21.08 5.13
N PRO A 257 -6.87 -22.32 4.83
CA PRO A 257 -5.46 -22.65 5.00
C PRO A 257 -4.52 -21.82 4.10
N ALA A 258 -5.00 -21.40 2.92
CA ALA A 258 -4.24 -20.56 2.02
C ALA A 258 -4.23 -19.09 2.48
N MET A 259 -5.35 -18.62 3.01
CA MET A 259 -5.50 -17.26 3.51
C MET A 259 -4.69 -17.03 4.80
N GLU A 260 -4.76 -17.96 5.74
CA GLU A 260 -4.00 -17.88 7.00
C GLU A 260 -2.49 -17.89 6.78
N ARG A 261 -1.97 -18.61 5.78
CA ARG A 261 -0.54 -18.56 5.40
C ARG A 261 -0.07 -17.18 4.95
N GLN A 262 -1.02 -16.35 4.48
CA GLN A 262 -0.78 -14.95 4.06
C GLN A 262 -1.16 -13.96 5.15
N ALA A 263 -1.45 -14.41 6.38
CA ALA A 263 -1.94 -13.61 7.49
C ALA A 263 -3.32 -12.96 7.25
N TYR A 264 -4.10 -13.47 6.28
CA TYR A 264 -5.48 -13.05 6.04
C TYR A 264 -6.40 -13.87 6.95
N ASN A 265 -6.78 -13.30 8.08
CA ASN A 265 -7.46 -13.98 9.17
C ASN A 265 -8.95 -13.61 9.32
N SER A 266 -9.50 -12.87 8.38
CA SER A 266 -10.92 -12.50 8.34
C SER A 266 -11.47 -12.49 6.91
N TRP A 267 -12.77 -12.65 6.77
CA TRP A 267 -13.44 -12.62 5.47
C TRP A 267 -13.40 -11.23 4.81
N GLU A 268 -13.38 -10.17 5.61
CA GLU A 268 -13.29 -8.79 5.12
C GLU A 268 -11.97 -8.55 4.40
N ILE A 269 -10.88 -9.01 4.97
CA ILE A 269 -9.56 -8.95 4.33
C ILE A 269 -9.60 -9.73 3.02
N VAL A 270 -10.14 -10.94 3.02
CA VAL A 270 -10.20 -11.79 1.82
C VAL A 270 -11.02 -11.15 0.71
N ILE A 271 -12.14 -10.50 1.01
CA ILE A 271 -12.97 -9.81 0.01
C ILE A 271 -12.25 -8.59 -0.54
N ASN A 272 -11.67 -7.73 0.32
CA ASN A 272 -10.92 -6.56 -0.12
C ASN A 272 -9.74 -6.99 -1.02
N GLU A 273 -8.93 -7.93 -0.58
CA GLU A 273 -7.83 -8.49 -1.36
C GLU A 273 -8.29 -9.09 -2.69
N SER A 274 -9.43 -9.78 -2.71
CA SER A 274 -9.97 -10.33 -3.95
C SER A 274 -10.27 -9.26 -4.98
N ILE A 275 -10.93 -8.18 -4.58
CA ILE A 275 -11.31 -7.09 -5.48
C ILE A 275 -10.05 -6.32 -5.92
N VAL A 276 -9.14 -6.02 -4.99
CA VAL A 276 -7.85 -5.37 -5.28
C VAL A 276 -7.06 -6.17 -6.33
N ARG A 277 -6.86 -7.47 -6.11
CA ARG A 277 -6.10 -8.35 -7.02
C ARG A 277 -6.76 -8.48 -8.40
N ALA A 278 -8.09 -8.57 -8.43
CA ALA A 278 -8.82 -8.57 -9.70
C ALA A 278 -8.66 -7.24 -10.45
N ALA A 279 -8.68 -6.10 -9.76
CA ALA A 279 -8.45 -4.78 -10.32
C ALA A 279 -7.00 -4.63 -10.84
N VAL A 280 -6.00 -5.14 -10.10
CA VAL A 280 -4.60 -5.21 -10.55
C VAL A 280 -4.50 -5.99 -11.86
N TYR A 281 -5.11 -7.17 -11.95
CA TYR A 281 -5.09 -7.96 -13.19
C TYR A 281 -5.70 -7.19 -14.37
N ILE A 282 -6.81 -6.50 -14.12
CA ILE A 282 -7.50 -5.69 -15.14
C ILE A 282 -6.60 -4.54 -15.59
N TYR A 283 -6.00 -3.83 -14.65
CA TYR A 283 -5.06 -2.75 -14.92
C TYR A 283 -3.89 -3.21 -15.80
N LEU A 284 -3.22 -4.30 -15.39
CA LEU A 284 -2.10 -4.88 -16.13
C LEU A 284 -2.46 -5.25 -17.57
N LYS A 285 -3.71 -5.73 -17.78
CA LYS A 285 -4.24 -6.06 -19.10
C LYS A 285 -4.57 -4.82 -19.92
N ASP A 286 -5.14 -3.79 -19.31
CA ASP A 286 -5.54 -2.56 -20.01
C ASP A 286 -4.32 -1.81 -20.57
N TYR A 287 -3.21 -1.83 -19.85
CA TYR A 287 -1.96 -1.20 -20.28
C TYR A 287 -0.95 -2.14 -20.92
N ASN A 288 -1.32 -3.40 -21.11
CA ASN A 288 -0.45 -4.41 -21.72
C ASN A 288 0.93 -4.54 -21.04
N LEU A 289 0.96 -4.35 -19.71
CA LEU A 289 2.18 -4.32 -18.92
C LEU A 289 2.81 -5.71 -18.70
N VAL A 290 2.06 -6.78 -18.97
CA VAL A 290 2.54 -8.16 -18.75
C VAL A 290 2.07 -9.07 -19.88
N SER A 291 2.88 -9.26 -20.90
CA SER A 291 2.53 -10.10 -22.07
C SER A 291 2.51 -11.61 -21.78
N ARG A 292 3.46 -12.12 -20.98
CA ARG A 292 3.48 -13.53 -20.52
C ARG A 292 3.02 -13.69 -19.07
N GLY A 293 3.10 -12.66 -18.26
CA GLY A 293 2.87 -12.71 -16.83
C GLY A 293 1.39 -12.63 -16.43
N THR A 294 0.45 -12.19 -17.31
CA THR A 294 -0.97 -12.17 -16.91
C THR A 294 -1.54 -13.57 -16.71
N VAL A 295 -1.13 -14.55 -17.50
CA VAL A 295 -1.49 -15.95 -17.26
C VAL A 295 -0.80 -16.45 -15.99
N TYR A 296 0.48 -16.15 -15.83
CA TYR A 296 1.23 -16.53 -14.64
C TYR A 296 0.65 -15.87 -13.39
N PHE A 297 0.35 -14.57 -13.44
CA PHE A 297 -0.31 -13.85 -12.34
C PHE A 297 -1.64 -14.53 -11.94
N MET A 298 -2.48 -14.86 -12.93
CA MET A 298 -3.75 -15.53 -12.65
C MET A 298 -3.54 -16.91 -12.02
N LEU A 299 -2.57 -17.69 -12.51
CA LEU A 299 -2.24 -19.00 -11.94
C LEU A 299 -1.69 -18.87 -10.52
N GLU A 300 -0.86 -17.85 -10.25
CA GLU A 300 -0.34 -17.53 -8.92
C GLU A 300 -1.47 -17.22 -7.94
N GLU A 301 -2.41 -16.34 -8.33
CA GLU A 301 -3.55 -15.97 -7.48
C GLU A 301 -4.46 -17.17 -7.18
N VAL A 302 -4.78 -17.99 -8.18
CA VAL A 302 -5.69 -19.13 -8.05
C VAL A 302 -5.06 -20.28 -7.28
N TRP A 303 -3.85 -20.70 -7.65
CA TRP A 303 -3.25 -21.93 -7.15
C TRP A 303 -2.36 -21.74 -5.92
N HIS A 304 -1.55 -20.70 -5.90
CA HIS A 304 -0.60 -20.49 -4.81
C HIS A 304 -1.18 -19.64 -3.68
N LYS A 305 -1.92 -18.57 -4.02
CA LYS A 305 -2.53 -17.68 -3.04
C LYS A 305 -3.94 -18.09 -2.61
N GLY A 306 -4.59 -18.97 -3.37
CA GLY A 306 -5.87 -19.59 -2.99
C GLY A 306 -7.12 -18.75 -3.32
N PHE A 307 -7.01 -17.71 -4.16
CA PHE A 307 -8.15 -16.95 -4.66
C PHE A 307 -8.80 -17.64 -5.86
N GLN A 308 -9.37 -18.82 -5.64
CA GLN A 308 -9.86 -19.69 -6.71
C GLN A 308 -10.99 -19.08 -7.54
N TRP A 309 -11.71 -18.10 -7.00
CA TRP A 309 -12.79 -17.35 -7.68
C TRP A 309 -12.30 -16.18 -8.54
N MET A 310 -10.97 -15.98 -8.64
CA MET A 310 -10.39 -14.84 -9.34
C MET A 310 -10.82 -14.71 -10.81
N PRO A 311 -10.89 -15.79 -11.62
CA PRO A 311 -11.34 -15.69 -13.01
C PRO A 311 -12.77 -15.16 -13.16
N GLU A 312 -13.69 -15.63 -12.31
CA GLU A 312 -15.08 -15.19 -12.27
C GLU A 312 -15.20 -13.75 -11.82
N LEU A 313 -14.43 -13.37 -10.79
CA LEU A 313 -14.42 -11.99 -10.28
C LEU A 313 -13.87 -11.02 -11.32
N VAL A 314 -12.79 -11.35 -12.01
CA VAL A 314 -12.26 -10.54 -13.13
C VAL A 314 -13.30 -10.38 -14.23
N THR A 315 -14.00 -11.46 -14.60
CA THR A 315 -15.07 -11.41 -15.61
C THR A 315 -16.21 -10.49 -15.14
N CYS A 316 -16.59 -10.60 -13.88
CA CYS A 316 -17.60 -9.74 -13.25
C CYS A 316 -17.19 -8.26 -13.31
N LEU A 317 -15.98 -7.93 -12.91
CA LEU A 317 -15.48 -6.54 -12.94
C LEU A 317 -15.29 -6.00 -14.38
N ARG A 318 -14.96 -6.85 -15.34
CA ARG A 318 -14.96 -6.47 -16.77
C ARG A 318 -16.37 -6.16 -17.28
N THR A 319 -17.38 -6.90 -16.79
CA THR A 319 -18.78 -6.59 -17.09
C THR A 319 -19.19 -5.23 -16.52
N TYR A 320 -18.77 -4.90 -15.30
CA TYR A 320 -18.93 -3.57 -14.73
C TYR A 320 -18.30 -2.49 -15.61
N ALA A 321 -17.03 -2.67 -15.99
CA ALA A 321 -16.32 -1.71 -16.83
C ALA A 321 -17.00 -1.48 -18.18
N ALA A 322 -17.67 -2.49 -18.74
CA ALA A 322 -18.44 -2.39 -19.98
C ALA A 322 -19.84 -1.78 -19.80
N GLN A 323 -20.33 -1.63 -18.57
CA GLN A 323 -21.69 -1.14 -18.27
C GLN A 323 -21.67 0.18 -17.46
N ARG A 324 -20.70 1.05 -17.72
CA ARG A 324 -20.52 2.32 -17.01
C ARG A 324 -21.69 3.29 -17.18
N ASP A 325 -22.50 3.14 -18.23
CA ASP A 325 -23.72 3.92 -18.40
C ASP A 325 -24.78 3.59 -17.33
N LYS A 326 -24.84 2.33 -16.90
CA LYS A 326 -25.75 1.83 -15.88
C LYS A 326 -25.17 2.00 -14.47
N TYR A 327 -23.91 1.64 -14.29
CA TYR A 327 -23.22 1.66 -13.00
C TYR A 327 -22.14 2.73 -13.01
N LYS A 328 -22.39 3.86 -12.38
CA LYS A 328 -21.45 5.00 -12.40
C LYS A 328 -20.22 4.76 -11.54
N THR A 329 -20.38 4.03 -10.44
CA THR A 329 -19.30 3.70 -9.51
C THR A 329 -19.23 2.19 -9.25
N LEU A 330 -18.09 1.70 -8.75
CA LEU A 330 -17.98 0.32 -8.32
C LEU A 330 -18.91 0.01 -7.14
N ASN A 331 -19.20 1.02 -6.31
CA ASN A 331 -20.18 0.89 -5.23
C ASN A 331 -21.59 0.57 -5.76
N ASP A 332 -22.00 1.16 -6.89
CA ASP A 332 -23.29 0.86 -7.52
C ASP A 332 -23.36 -0.60 -8.01
N TYR A 333 -22.20 -1.17 -8.38
CA TYR A 333 -22.08 -2.53 -8.88
C TYR A 333 -21.82 -3.57 -7.79
N TYR A 334 -21.59 -3.15 -6.55
CA TYR A 334 -21.24 -4.04 -5.45
C TYR A 334 -22.23 -5.20 -5.22
N PRO A 335 -23.57 -5.01 -5.35
CA PRO A 335 -24.53 -6.11 -5.29
C PRO A 335 -24.30 -7.19 -6.35
N GLU A 336 -23.83 -6.84 -7.53
CA GLU A 336 -23.52 -7.81 -8.60
C GLU A 336 -22.23 -8.58 -8.30
N ILE A 337 -21.24 -7.94 -7.66
CA ILE A 337 -20.04 -8.63 -7.15
C ILE A 337 -20.44 -9.71 -6.15
N ALA A 338 -21.29 -9.39 -5.17
CA ALA A 338 -21.78 -10.35 -4.19
C ALA A 338 -22.51 -11.54 -4.85
N LYS A 339 -23.34 -11.28 -5.86
CA LYS A 339 -24.03 -12.33 -6.65
C LYS A 339 -23.04 -13.20 -7.41
N CYS A 340 -22.04 -12.60 -8.05
CA CYS A 340 -21.01 -13.32 -8.79
C CYS A 340 -20.27 -14.32 -7.87
N LEU A 341 -19.82 -13.86 -6.72
CA LEU A 341 -19.11 -14.69 -5.74
C LEU A 341 -20.03 -15.79 -5.15
N ALA A 342 -21.31 -15.47 -4.92
CA ALA A 342 -22.29 -16.47 -4.49
C ALA A 342 -22.53 -17.54 -5.56
N GLN A 343 -22.57 -17.18 -6.83
CA GLN A 343 -22.70 -18.14 -7.96
C GLN A 343 -21.48 -19.05 -8.04
N TYR A 344 -20.28 -18.51 -7.88
CA TYR A 344 -19.06 -19.31 -7.82
C TYR A 344 -19.16 -20.40 -6.75
N LEU A 345 -19.53 -20.05 -5.52
CA LEU A 345 -19.69 -20.99 -4.41
C LEU A 345 -20.74 -22.07 -4.70
N ASN A 346 -21.86 -21.71 -5.33
CA ASN A 346 -22.91 -22.66 -5.70
C ASN A 346 -22.43 -23.65 -6.79
N ASN A 347 -21.66 -23.14 -7.77
CA ASN A 347 -21.11 -23.97 -8.84
C ASN A 347 -20.07 -24.96 -8.30
N GLU A 348 -19.17 -24.53 -7.40
CA GLU A 348 -18.18 -25.41 -6.78
C GLU A 348 -18.85 -26.44 -5.85
N GLY A 349 -19.87 -26.06 -5.09
CA GLY A 349 -20.66 -27.01 -4.29
C GLY A 349 -21.31 -28.13 -5.15
N ASN A 350 -21.89 -27.76 -6.29
CA ASN A 350 -22.48 -28.73 -7.23
C ASN A 350 -21.41 -29.64 -7.87
N ARG A 351 -20.25 -29.07 -8.22
CA ARG A 351 -19.13 -29.80 -8.81
C ARG A 351 -18.57 -30.86 -7.86
N LEU A 352 -18.38 -30.47 -6.57
CA LEU A 352 -17.95 -31.42 -5.54
C LEU A 352 -18.99 -32.55 -5.31
N GLN A 353 -20.28 -32.23 -5.25
CA GLN A 353 -21.34 -33.23 -5.11
C GLN A 353 -21.38 -34.21 -6.29
N ASN A 354 -21.17 -33.72 -7.52
CA ASN A 354 -21.14 -34.55 -8.71
C ASN A 354 -19.89 -35.46 -8.80
N ALA A 355 -18.75 -34.97 -8.23
CA ALA A 355 -17.52 -35.77 -8.18
C ALA A 355 -17.55 -36.88 -7.12
N LEU A 356 -18.48 -36.82 -6.15
CA LEU A 356 -18.69 -37.81 -5.10
C LEU A 356 -19.78 -38.87 -5.46
N ARG A 357 -20.45 -38.68 -6.57
CA ARG A 357 -21.42 -39.66 -7.14
C ARG A 357 -20.74 -40.53 -8.16
#